data_555c7f3b4880ab769fcc6e1f22d3cd40
#
_entry.id   555c7f3b4880ab769fcc6e1f22d3cd40
#
_cell.length_a   1.000
_cell.length_b   1.000
_cell.length_c   1.000
_cell.angle_alpha   90.00
_cell.angle_beta   90.00
_cell.angle_gamma   90.00
#
_symmetry.space_group_name_H-M   'P 1'
#
loop_
_entity.id
_entity.type
_entity.pdbx_description
1 polymer ?
#
loop_
_entity_poly.entity_id
_entity_poly.type
_entity_poly.pdbx_seq_one_letter_code
_entity_poly.pdbx_strand_id
1 'polypeptide(L)'
;MENNGPVYALNLFDITDREEYLAYSKRSAHEVTKHGGKVVALGRFREAQKGDITPRRVLILVEWESRDAFQRYLDDPAIADIHPHREKGTGNYIWHLFDRIEDLRPVLKI
;
A
#
# COMPACT_ATOMS: atom_id res chain seq x y z
N MET A 1 -18.96 9.76 10.77
CA MET A 1 -17.93 10.00 11.76
C MET A 1 -16.58 9.59 11.26
N GLU A 2 -15.60 10.47 11.40
CA GLU A 2 -14.23 10.14 11.00
C GLU A 2 -13.64 9.04 11.89
N ASN A 3 -13.01 8.08 11.26
CA ASN A 3 -12.24 7.07 11.96
C ASN A 3 -10.76 7.42 11.83
N ASN A 4 -10.14 7.83 12.95
CA ASN A 4 -8.72 8.17 12.99
C ASN A 4 -7.84 7.00 13.43
N GLY A 5 -8.43 5.81 13.50
CA GLY A 5 -7.68 4.61 13.84
C GLY A 5 -6.81 4.10 12.71
N PRO A 6 -6.12 2.98 12.93
CA PRO A 6 -5.25 2.41 11.91
C PRO A 6 -5.98 2.01 10.65
N VAL A 7 -5.28 2.12 9.53
CA VAL A 7 -5.80 1.69 8.23
C VAL A 7 -4.81 0.75 7.58
N TYR A 8 -5.31 -0.14 6.75
CA TYR A 8 -4.47 -0.97 5.88
C TYR A 8 -4.47 -0.36 4.48
N ALA A 9 -3.30 -0.23 3.90
CA ALA A 9 -3.16 0.12 2.50
C ALA A 9 -2.81 -1.15 1.74
N LEU A 10 -3.73 -1.59 0.89
CA LEU A 10 -3.52 -2.76 0.04
C LEU A 10 -2.93 -2.29 -1.27
N ASN A 11 -1.74 -2.78 -1.58
CA ASN A 11 -1.04 -2.48 -2.83
C ASN A 11 -0.96 -3.74 -3.65
N LEU A 12 -1.55 -3.72 -4.84
CA LEU A 12 -1.43 -4.80 -5.83
C LEU A 12 -0.93 -4.18 -7.12
N PHE A 13 0.15 -4.71 -7.69
CA PHE A 13 0.72 -4.09 -8.88
C PHE A 13 1.66 -5.05 -9.60
N ASP A 14 2.04 -4.65 -10.83
CA ASP A 14 3.08 -5.31 -11.61
C ASP A 14 4.31 -4.41 -11.64
N ILE A 15 5.49 -5.01 -11.71
CA ILE A 15 6.73 -4.25 -11.91
C ILE A 15 6.99 -4.22 -13.40
N THR A 16 6.95 -3.01 -13.98
CA THR A 16 7.14 -2.80 -15.41
C THR A 16 8.53 -2.27 -15.75
N ASP A 17 9.20 -1.63 -14.77
CA ASP A 17 10.57 -1.15 -14.92
C ASP A 17 11.28 -1.40 -13.61
N ARG A 18 12.11 -2.43 -13.60
CA ARG A 18 12.81 -2.88 -12.40
C ARG A 18 13.70 -1.80 -11.79
N GLU A 19 14.42 -1.06 -12.64
CA GLU A 19 15.35 -0.05 -12.14
C GLU A 19 14.62 1.13 -11.48
N GLU A 20 13.52 1.54 -12.09
CA GLU A 20 12.70 2.60 -11.52
C GLU A 20 12.11 2.17 -10.18
N TYR A 21 11.58 0.94 -10.12
CA TYR A 21 11.01 0.45 -8.86
C TYR A 21 12.06 0.31 -7.77
N LEU A 22 13.28 -0.14 -8.12
CA LEU A 22 14.37 -0.22 -7.15
C LEU A 22 14.73 1.15 -6.59
N ALA A 23 14.75 2.18 -7.43
CA ALA A 23 15.02 3.55 -6.97
C ALA A 23 13.98 4.00 -5.94
N TYR A 24 12.71 3.61 -6.12
CA TYR A 24 11.67 3.88 -5.16
C TYR A 24 11.87 3.05 -3.88
N SER A 25 12.03 1.74 -4.02
CA SER A 25 12.01 0.84 -2.87
C SER A 25 13.21 1.03 -1.95
N LYS A 26 14.33 1.49 -2.46
CA LYS A 26 15.52 1.76 -1.64
C LYS A 26 15.25 2.78 -0.54
N ARG A 27 14.36 3.73 -0.79
CA ARG A 27 14.04 4.79 0.16
C ARG A 27 12.68 4.58 0.82
N SER A 28 11.72 3.99 0.11
CA SER A 28 10.35 3.92 0.59
C SER A 28 10.23 3.11 1.87
N ALA A 29 10.98 2.03 2.03
CA ALA A 29 10.90 1.20 3.24
C ALA A 29 11.17 2.02 4.49
N HIS A 30 12.22 2.85 4.46
CA HIS A 30 12.57 3.72 5.57
C HIS A 30 11.53 4.83 5.76
N GLU A 31 11.10 5.44 4.65
CA GLU A 31 10.17 6.57 4.71
C GLU A 31 8.78 6.15 5.16
N VAL A 32 8.34 4.96 4.76
CA VAL A 32 7.07 4.40 5.26
C VAL A 32 7.10 4.29 6.77
N THR A 33 8.17 3.70 7.32
CA THR A 33 8.33 3.56 8.77
C THR A 33 8.36 4.92 9.46
N LYS A 34 9.10 5.85 8.89
CA LYS A 34 9.23 7.20 9.45
C LYS A 34 7.90 7.94 9.53
N HIS A 35 6.99 7.65 8.60
CA HIS A 35 5.68 8.32 8.51
C HIS A 35 4.56 7.55 9.20
N GLY A 36 4.90 6.51 9.97
CA GLY A 36 3.89 5.78 10.74
C GLY A 36 3.29 4.58 10.03
N GLY A 37 3.98 4.07 9.02
CA GLY A 37 3.58 2.87 8.32
C GLY A 37 4.40 1.66 8.74
N LYS A 38 3.81 0.49 8.55
CA LYS A 38 4.46 -0.78 8.87
C LYS A 38 4.06 -1.79 7.82
N VAL A 39 5.03 -2.36 7.12
CA VAL A 39 4.75 -3.44 6.16
C VAL A 39 4.36 -4.68 6.95
N VAL A 40 3.14 -5.16 6.77
CA VAL A 40 2.65 -6.33 7.51
C VAL A 40 2.60 -7.58 6.66
N ALA A 41 2.63 -7.46 5.33
CA ALA A 41 2.67 -8.63 4.46
C ALA A 41 3.26 -8.28 3.11
N LEU A 42 4.01 -9.21 2.55
CA LEU A 42 4.56 -9.14 1.19
C LEU A 42 4.19 -10.44 0.51
N GLY A 43 3.77 -10.37 -0.74
CA GLY A 43 3.42 -11.57 -1.47
C GLY A 43 3.72 -11.48 -2.95
N ARG A 44 3.87 -12.65 -3.54
CA ARG A 44 3.98 -12.81 -4.99
C ARG A 44 2.79 -13.64 -5.44
N PHE A 45 2.14 -13.20 -6.50
CA PHE A 45 0.96 -13.91 -7.00
C PHE A 45 1.26 -15.38 -7.24
N ARG A 46 0.39 -16.24 -6.76
CA ARG A 46 0.51 -17.68 -6.96
C ARG A 46 -0.55 -18.21 -7.91
N GLU A 47 -1.81 -17.99 -7.58
CA GLU A 47 -2.91 -18.48 -8.40
C GLU A 47 -4.21 -17.81 -7.98
N ALA A 48 -5.13 -17.68 -8.92
CA ALA A 48 -6.47 -17.16 -8.63
C ALA A 48 -7.37 -18.34 -8.27
N GLN A 49 -7.75 -18.41 -6.98
CA GLN A 49 -8.67 -19.45 -6.53
C GLN A 49 -10.10 -19.14 -6.98
N LYS A 50 -10.44 -17.86 -6.99
CA LYS A 50 -11.79 -17.43 -7.34
C LYS A 50 -11.76 -15.94 -7.67
N GLY A 51 -12.66 -15.51 -8.55
CA GLY A 51 -12.74 -14.10 -8.93
C GLY A 51 -12.22 -13.88 -10.33
N ASP A 52 -12.65 -12.79 -10.95
CA ASP A 52 -12.41 -12.55 -12.35
C ASP A 52 -11.57 -11.32 -12.66
N ILE A 53 -10.95 -10.71 -11.65
CA ILE A 53 -10.05 -9.60 -11.90
C ILE A 53 -8.71 -10.11 -12.42
N THR A 54 -8.07 -9.33 -13.29
CA THR A 54 -6.74 -9.66 -13.79
C THR A 54 -5.75 -9.64 -12.61
N PRO A 55 -5.03 -10.74 -12.36
CA PRO A 55 -4.09 -10.78 -11.24
C PRO A 55 -2.93 -9.80 -11.41
N ARG A 56 -2.47 -9.24 -10.29
CA ARG A 56 -1.22 -8.48 -10.23
C ARG A 56 -0.17 -9.36 -9.59
N ARG A 57 1.09 -9.13 -9.95
CA ARG A 57 2.19 -10.00 -9.51
C ARG A 57 2.60 -9.78 -8.06
N VAL A 58 2.45 -8.56 -7.56
CA VAL A 58 3.00 -8.16 -6.26
C VAL A 58 1.89 -7.71 -5.33
N LEU A 59 1.98 -8.19 -4.08
CA LEU A 59 1.15 -7.72 -2.97
C LEU A 59 2.06 -7.07 -1.94
N ILE A 60 1.72 -5.85 -1.53
CA ILE A 60 2.30 -5.23 -0.34
C ILE A 60 1.15 -4.71 0.51
N LEU A 61 1.06 -5.16 1.75
CA LEU A 61 0.06 -4.68 2.69
C LEU A 61 0.78 -3.88 3.78
N VAL A 62 0.40 -2.60 3.90
CA VAL A 62 1.00 -1.68 4.87
C VAL A 62 -0.08 -1.25 5.85
N GLU A 63 0.24 -1.34 7.14
CA GLU A 63 -0.63 -0.76 8.17
C GLU A 63 -0.10 0.62 8.51
N TRP A 64 -0.97 1.63 8.43
CA TRP A 64 -0.65 3.01 8.80
C TRP A 64 -1.36 3.34 10.10
N GLU A 65 -0.72 4.18 10.93
CA GLU A 65 -1.30 4.60 12.21
C GLU A 65 -2.67 5.25 12.04
N SER A 66 -2.86 5.92 10.89
CA SER A 66 -4.11 6.58 10.55
C SER A 66 -4.11 6.90 9.06
N ARG A 67 -5.28 7.25 8.55
CA ARG A 67 -5.37 7.74 7.17
C ARG A 67 -4.53 9.00 6.98
N ASP A 68 -4.48 9.87 7.99
CA ASP A 68 -3.69 11.09 7.90
C ASP A 68 -2.19 10.79 7.81
N ALA A 69 -1.71 9.78 8.53
CA ALA A 69 -0.30 9.36 8.42
C ALA A 69 0.03 8.92 6.99
N PHE A 70 -0.85 8.14 6.37
CA PHE A 70 -0.71 7.73 4.99
C PHE A 70 -0.65 8.95 4.06
N GLN A 71 -1.56 9.92 4.27
CA GLN A 71 -1.59 11.11 3.43
C GLN A 71 -0.32 11.95 3.59
N ARG A 72 0.20 12.06 4.82
CA ARG A 72 1.47 12.77 5.05
C ARG A 72 2.63 12.14 4.30
N TYR A 73 2.65 10.82 4.22
CA TYR A 73 3.68 10.14 3.42
C TYR A 73 3.60 10.56 1.95
N LEU A 74 2.39 10.63 1.40
CA LEU A 74 2.21 11.02 0.01
C LEU A 74 2.55 12.49 -0.24
N ASP A 75 2.31 13.34 0.75
CA ASP A 75 2.38 14.80 0.58
C ASP A 75 3.71 15.40 1.03
N ASP A 76 4.57 14.65 1.73
CA ASP A 76 5.81 15.20 2.27
C ASP A 76 6.72 15.67 1.14
N PRO A 77 7.01 16.98 1.04
CA PRO A 77 7.86 17.49 -0.03
C PRO A 77 9.29 16.97 0.04
N ALA A 78 9.75 16.53 1.22
CA ALA A 78 11.10 15.99 1.37
C ALA A 78 11.29 14.67 0.62
N ILE A 79 10.20 13.97 0.29
CA ILE A 79 10.27 12.71 -0.42
C ILE A 79 9.44 12.73 -1.70
N ALA A 80 9.08 13.91 -2.19
CA ALA A 80 8.29 14.03 -3.41
C ALA A 80 8.98 13.37 -4.62
N ASP A 81 10.31 13.31 -4.59
CA ASP A 81 11.08 12.76 -5.69
C ASP A 81 11.00 11.23 -5.82
N ILE A 82 10.56 10.52 -4.79
CA ILE A 82 10.49 9.05 -4.90
C ILE A 82 9.21 8.57 -5.59
N HIS A 83 8.13 9.33 -5.51
CA HIS A 83 6.84 8.89 -6.05
C HIS A 83 6.84 8.67 -7.56
N PRO A 84 7.48 9.53 -8.38
CA PRO A 84 7.58 9.25 -9.81
C PRO A 84 8.28 7.93 -10.14
N HIS A 85 9.26 7.51 -9.34
CA HIS A 85 9.94 6.23 -9.55
C HIS A 85 8.97 5.06 -9.33
N ARG A 86 8.08 5.15 -8.31
CA ARG A 86 7.05 4.14 -8.13
C ARG A 86 6.11 4.11 -9.33
N GLU A 87 5.67 5.28 -9.80
CA GLU A 87 4.73 5.36 -10.91
C GLU A 87 5.34 4.82 -12.21
N LYS A 88 6.59 5.16 -12.48
CA LYS A 88 7.28 4.69 -13.69
C LYS A 88 7.65 3.22 -13.61
N GLY A 89 7.83 2.71 -12.40
CA GLY A 89 8.29 1.33 -12.18
C GLY A 89 7.18 0.31 -12.10
N THR A 90 5.93 0.74 -12.05
CA THR A 90 4.79 -0.19 -11.83
C THR A 90 3.72 -0.01 -12.87
N GLY A 91 2.87 -1.05 -13.02
CA GLY A 91 1.69 -1.00 -13.86
C GLY A 91 0.53 -1.69 -13.18
N ASN A 92 -0.68 -1.40 -13.66
CA ASN A 92 -1.92 -2.00 -13.15
C ASN A 92 -2.06 -1.85 -11.63
N TYR A 93 -1.65 -0.72 -11.11
CA TYR A 93 -1.57 -0.49 -9.67
C TYR A 93 -2.96 -0.33 -9.05
N ILE A 94 -3.23 -1.13 -8.02
CA ILE A 94 -4.40 -0.99 -7.18
C ILE A 94 -3.89 -0.56 -5.80
N TRP A 95 -4.45 0.52 -5.28
CA TRP A 95 -4.06 1.05 -3.98
C TRP A 95 -5.33 1.40 -3.23
N HIS A 96 -5.78 0.47 -2.38
CA HIS A 96 -7.03 0.63 -1.63
C HIS A 96 -6.75 0.74 -0.14
N LEU A 97 -7.51 1.59 0.53
CA LEU A 97 -7.42 1.73 1.98
C LEU A 97 -8.62 1.04 2.63
N PHE A 98 -8.33 0.33 3.72
CA PHE A 98 -9.33 -0.35 4.53
C PHE A 98 -9.13 0.06 5.97
N ASP A 99 -10.21 0.34 6.69
CA ASP A 99 -10.11 0.55 8.13
C ASP A 99 -9.74 -0.78 8.79
N ARG A 100 -8.81 -0.73 9.75
CA ARG A 100 -8.51 -1.91 10.53
C ARG A 100 -9.65 -2.16 11.52
N ILE A 101 -10.12 -3.40 11.59
CA ILE A 101 -11.14 -3.82 12.56
C ILE A 101 -10.67 -5.09 13.26
N GLU A 102 -11.19 -5.33 14.47
CA GLU A 102 -10.77 -6.50 15.25
C GLU A 102 -11.56 -7.74 14.87
N ASP A 103 -12.80 -7.57 14.40
CA ASP A 103 -13.63 -8.65 13.92
C ASP A 103 -14.68 -8.08 12.95
N LEU A 104 -15.53 -8.94 12.41
CA LEU A 104 -16.45 -8.53 11.36
C LEU A 104 -17.75 -7.91 11.85
N ARG A 105 -17.95 -7.75 13.16
CA ARG A 105 -19.20 -7.17 13.67
C ARG A 105 -19.53 -5.81 13.06
N PRO A 106 -18.56 -4.87 12.88
CA PRO A 106 -18.90 -3.59 12.26
C PRO A 106 -19.45 -3.73 10.84
N VAL A 107 -18.95 -4.70 10.08
CA VAL A 107 -19.40 -4.96 8.71
C VAL A 107 -20.76 -5.64 8.71
N LEU A 108 -20.95 -6.57 9.64
CA LEU A 108 -22.19 -7.32 9.77
C LEU A 108 -23.29 -6.54 10.49
N LYS A 109 -22.91 -5.42 11.12
CA LYS A 109 -23.86 -4.54 11.84
C LYS A 109 -24.51 -5.25 13.02
N ILE A 110 -23.71 -5.94 13.78
CA ILE A 110 -24.17 -6.63 14.99
C ILE A 110 -23.32 -6.23 16.19
#